data_fe1c92b0c52af1e964e12febb317d303
#
_entry.id   fe1c92b0c52af1e964e12febb317d303
#
_cell.length_a   1.000
_cell.length_b   1.000
_cell.length_c   1.000
_cell.angle_alpha   90.00
_cell.angle_beta   90.00
_cell.angle_gamma   90.00
#
_symmetry.space_group_name_H-M   'P 1'
#
loop_
_entity.id
_entity.type
_entity.pdbx_description
1 polymer ?
#
loop_
_entity_poly.entity_id
_entity_poly.type
_entity_poly.pdbx_seq_one_letter_code
_entity_poly.pdbx_strand_id
1 'polypeptide(L)'
;MNFWTSKSNNGRCGKKIFPQFLSLDIPHLSIYSLQIEENSIFGKTGVKPCDSDLEADMFEYITKTLEAAGYIHYEISSFCKPGHYSKHNLAYWQDKDFYGFGCGASGRINGIRYDNTTSLKEYCSNGPCPVYIDETLAERGMDAIMMALRTKFGLNIREWNLKYQSDFKEQYAQVLDKYREYFLF
;
A
#
# COMPACT_ATOMS: atom_id res chain seq x y z
N MET A 1 4.84 11.95 0.24
CA MET A 1 4.89 13.33 -0.28
C MET A 1 3.89 13.43 -1.42
N ASN A 2 2.85 14.28 -1.28
CA ASN A 2 1.82 14.43 -2.31
C ASN A 2 2.25 15.54 -3.28
N PHE A 3 2.54 15.20 -4.53
CA PHE A 3 3.13 16.13 -5.51
C PHE A 3 2.13 16.81 -6.46
N TRP A 4 0.82 16.58 -6.27
CA TRP A 4 -0.15 16.86 -7.33
C TRP A 4 -1.32 17.72 -6.87
N THR A 5 -1.41 18.93 -7.39
CA THR A 5 -2.63 19.73 -7.39
C THR A 5 -2.96 20.14 -8.83
N SER A 6 -4.24 20.20 -9.18
CA SER A 6 -4.77 20.52 -10.51
C SER A 6 -4.37 21.89 -11.07
N LYS A 7 -3.68 22.71 -10.30
CA LYS A 7 -3.19 24.03 -10.72
C LYS A 7 -1.72 24.07 -11.15
N SER A 8 -0.97 22.97 -11.00
CA SER A 8 0.41 22.95 -11.46
C SER A 8 0.47 22.57 -12.94
N ASN A 9 0.65 23.55 -13.78
CA ASN A 9 0.89 23.43 -15.21
C ASN A 9 1.76 22.21 -15.57
N ASN A 10 1.17 21.28 -16.32
CA ASN A 10 1.84 20.41 -17.29
C ASN A 10 3.09 19.69 -16.79
N GLY A 11 3.01 18.59 -16.09
CA GLY A 11 4.13 17.65 -15.96
C GLY A 11 5.55 18.24 -15.67
N ARG A 12 5.68 19.57 -15.83
CA ARG A 12 6.91 20.34 -15.64
C ARG A 12 7.34 20.43 -14.18
N CYS A 13 6.41 20.32 -13.23
CA CYS A 13 6.74 20.43 -11.82
C CYS A 13 7.52 19.18 -11.36
N GLY A 14 7.07 17.99 -11.71
CA GLY A 14 7.76 16.74 -11.42
C GLY A 14 9.17 16.71 -12.03
N LYS A 15 9.31 17.11 -13.31
CA LYS A 15 10.61 17.15 -14.00
C LYS A 15 11.64 18.08 -13.34
N LYS A 16 11.21 19.10 -12.62
CA LYS A 16 12.11 20.01 -11.89
C LYS A 16 12.41 19.53 -10.48
N ILE A 17 11.46 18.90 -9.81
CA ILE A 17 11.58 18.49 -8.40
C ILE A 17 12.42 17.20 -8.27
N PHE A 18 12.28 16.25 -9.19
CA PHE A 18 12.95 14.97 -9.12
C PHE A 18 14.48 15.04 -9.10
N PRO A 19 15.18 15.85 -9.91
CA PRO A 19 16.61 16.00 -9.82
C PRO A 19 17.09 16.52 -8.45
N GLN A 20 16.34 17.48 -7.87
CA GLN A 20 16.65 17.99 -6.52
C GLN A 20 16.42 16.90 -5.46
N PHE A 21 15.34 16.14 -5.61
CA PHE A 21 15.04 15.02 -4.73
C PHE A 21 16.16 13.94 -4.77
N LEU A 22 16.57 13.55 -5.97
CA LEU A 22 17.64 12.56 -6.15
C LEU A 22 18.99 13.04 -5.56
N SER A 23 19.24 14.34 -5.53
CA SER A 23 20.46 14.90 -4.92
C SER A 23 20.51 14.74 -3.41
N LEU A 24 19.39 14.46 -2.74
CA LEU A 24 19.32 14.20 -1.30
C LEU A 24 19.79 12.80 -0.91
N ASP A 25 20.00 11.93 -1.88
CA ASP A 25 20.46 10.54 -1.70
C ASP A 25 19.66 9.72 -0.69
N ILE A 26 18.34 9.96 -0.63
CA ILE A 26 17.44 9.30 0.31
C ILE A 26 17.29 7.82 -0.05
N PRO A 27 17.46 6.88 0.90
CA PRO A 27 17.47 5.46 0.57
C PRO A 27 16.08 4.86 0.28
N HIS A 28 15.01 5.52 0.70
CA HIS A 28 13.61 5.04 0.54
C HIS A 28 12.65 6.21 0.34
N LEU A 29 11.66 6.03 -0.53
CA LEU A 29 10.59 6.99 -0.75
C LEU A 29 9.28 6.30 -1.10
N SER A 30 8.17 6.94 -0.73
CA SER A 30 6.82 6.54 -1.15
C SER A 30 6.15 7.70 -1.88
N ILE A 31 5.52 7.42 -3.01
CA ILE A 31 4.90 8.39 -3.89
C ILE A 31 3.45 8.00 -4.09
N TYR A 32 2.57 8.94 -3.83
CA TYR A 32 1.12 8.73 -3.91
C TYR A 32 0.50 9.74 -4.85
N SER A 33 -0.51 9.30 -5.59
CA SER A 33 -1.48 10.20 -6.20
C SER A 33 -2.27 10.94 -5.13
N LEU A 34 -2.66 12.17 -5.41
CA LEU A 34 -3.50 12.92 -4.51
C LEU A 34 -4.95 12.42 -4.62
N GLN A 35 -5.40 11.69 -3.63
CA GLN A 35 -6.82 11.37 -3.45
C GLN A 35 -7.51 12.51 -2.69
N ILE A 36 -8.64 12.95 -3.22
CA ILE A 36 -9.42 14.06 -2.63
C ILE A 36 -10.65 13.48 -1.95
N GLU A 37 -10.59 13.39 -0.64
CA GLU A 37 -11.70 12.94 0.19
C GLU A 37 -12.74 14.06 0.34
N GLU A 38 -14.04 13.74 0.25
CA GLU A 38 -15.14 14.71 0.34
C GLU A 38 -15.09 15.57 1.61
N ASN A 39 -14.73 14.95 2.73
CA ASN A 39 -14.64 15.63 4.03
C ASN A 39 -13.34 16.43 4.23
N SER A 40 -12.38 16.34 3.33
CA SER A 40 -11.14 17.11 3.36
C SER A 40 -11.39 18.58 2.99
N ILE A 41 -10.44 19.46 3.30
CA ILE A 41 -10.48 20.86 2.86
C ILE A 41 -10.55 20.92 1.32
N PHE A 42 -9.79 20.10 0.61
CA PHE A 42 -9.79 20.08 -0.86
C PHE A 42 -11.14 19.61 -1.42
N GLY A 43 -11.78 18.62 -0.84
CA GLY A 43 -13.12 18.19 -1.23
C GLY A 43 -14.15 19.30 -1.04
N LYS A 44 -14.16 19.94 0.13
CA LYS A 44 -15.08 21.05 0.46
C LYS A 44 -14.86 22.31 -0.38
N THR A 45 -13.65 22.55 -0.86
CA THR A 45 -13.32 23.70 -1.72
C THR A 45 -13.43 23.39 -3.21
N GLY A 46 -13.90 22.21 -3.59
CA GLY A 46 -14.13 21.81 -4.99
C GLY A 46 -12.85 21.66 -5.82
N VAL A 47 -11.73 21.35 -5.18
CA VAL A 47 -10.50 20.98 -5.91
C VAL A 47 -10.76 19.70 -6.69
N LYS A 48 -10.45 19.70 -7.98
CA LYS A 48 -10.60 18.51 -8.83
C LYS A 48 -9.33 17.66 -8.80
N PRO A 49 -9.47 16.32 -8.86
CA PRO A 49 -8.33 15.42 -9.02
C PRO A 49 -7.59 15.70 -10.34
N CYS A 50 -6.39 15.19 -10.46
CA CYS A 50 -5.65 15.21 -11.70
C CYS A 50 -6.37 14.39 -12.78
N ASP A 51 -6.16 14.71 -14.03
CA ASP A 51 -6.57 13.87 -15.15
C ASP A 51 -5.88 12.52 -15.08
N SER A 52 -6.64 11.43 -15.33
CA SER A 52 -6.15 10.06 -15.15
C SER A 52 -4.99 9.70 -16.09
N ASP A 53 -5.01 10.18 -17.34
CA ASP A 53 -3.96 9.90 -18.31
C ASP A 53 -2.68 10.63 -17.93
N LEU A 54 -2.83 11.91 -17.51
CA LEU A 54 -1.70 12.68 -16.99
C LEU A 54 -1.11 12.04 -15.72
N GLU A 55 -1.95 11.51 -14.84
CA GLU A 55 -1.51 10.79 -13.63
C GLU A 55 -0.70 9.54 -14.00
N ALA A 56 -1.17 8.76 -14.96
CA ALA A 56 -0.48 7.58 -15.46
C ALA A 56 0.87 7.94 -16.09
N ASP A 57 0.92 8.94 -16.95
CA ASP A 57 2.15 9.44 -17.59
C ASP A 57 3.18 9.89 -16.54
N MET A 58 2.70 10.56 -15.50
CA MET A 58 3.54 11.02 -14.41
C MET A 58 4.12 9.86 -13.59
N PHE A 59 3.30 8.86 -13.29
CA PHE A 59 3.73 7.68 -12.56
C PHE A 59 4.77 6.89 -13.37
N GLU A 60 4.54 6.72 -14.66
CA GLU A 60 5.50 6.07 -15.56
C GLU A 60 6.84 6.82 -15.62
N TYR A 61 6.80 8.15 -15.76
CA TYR A 61 8.00 8.99 -15.74
C TYR A 61 8.78 8.84 -14.42
N ILE A 62 8.08 8.86 -13.29
CA ILE A 62 8.67 8.70 -11.96
C ILE A 62 9.34 7.35 -11.84
N THR A 63 8.63 6.28 -12.19
CA THR A 63 9.14 4.91 -12.12
C THR A 63 10.42 4.76 -12.93
N LYS A 64 10.40 5.16 -14.21
CA LYS A 64 11.59 5.11 -15.08
C LYS A 64 12.76 5.93 -14.53
N THR A 65 12.47 7.10 -13.95
CA THR A 65 13.51 7.99 -13.40
C THR A 65 14.16 7.39 -12.18
N LEU A 66 13.38 6.82 -11.27
CA LEU A 66 13.87 6.21 -10.04
C LEU A 66 14.61 4.90 -10.32
N GLU A 67 14.11 4.06 -11.22
CA GLU A 67 14.79 2.83 -11.63
C GLU A 67 16.14 3.13 -12.28
N ALA A 68 16.20 4.15 -13.15
CA ALA A 68 17.46 4.60 -13.75
C ALA A 68 18.46 5.14 -12.70
N ALA A 69 17.96 5.65 -11.56
CA ALA A 69 18.77 6.09 -10.41
C ALA A 69 19.07 4.95 -9.42
N GLY A 70 18.78 3.69 -9.75
CA GLY A 70 19.10 2.51 -8.95
C GLY A 70 18.10 2.19 -7.83
N TYR A 71 16.91 2.79 -7.85
CA TYR A 71 15.83 2.41 -6.94
C TYR A 71 15.08 1.20 -7.47
N ILE A 72 14.59 0.39 -6.56
CA ILE A 72 13.72 -0.75 -6.80
C ILE A 72 12.29 -0.33 -6.50
N HIS A 73 11.39 -0.38 -7.48
CA HIS A 73 9.95 -0.30 -7.26
C HIS A 73 9.47 -1.63 -6.70
N TYR A 74 9.21 -1.72 -5.39
CA TYR A 74 8.98 -3.00 -4.74
C TYR A 74 7.54 -3.24 -4.27
N GLU A 75 6.73 -2.19 -4.21
CA GLU A 75 5.29 -2.26 -3.96
C GLU A 75 4.63 -1.02 -4.62
N ILE A 76 3.31 -0.97 -4.66
CA ILE A 76 2.53 -0.03 -5.49
C ILE A 76 3.06 1.42 -5.46
N SER A 77 3.42 1.91 -4.28
CA SER A 77 3.77 3.33 -4.09
C SER A 77 5.21 3.55 -3.64
N SER A 78 5.96 2.49 -3.33
CA SER A 78 7.25 2.64 -2.67
C SER A 78 8.43 2.15 -3.51
N PHE A 79 9.47 2.95 -3.44
CA PHE A 79 10.75 2.74 -4.11
C PHE A 79 11.88 2.80 -3.08
N CYS A 80 12.89 1.95 -3.22
CA CYS A 80 14.04 1.98 -2.33
C CYS A 80 15.34 1.59 -3.03
N LYS A 81 16.47 2.00 -2.47
CA LYS A 81 17.77 1.41 -2.82
C LYS A 81 17.84 -0.03 -2.32
N PRO A 82 18.65 -0.90 -2.94
CA PRO A 82 18.80 -2.29 -2.51
C PRO A 82 19.03 -2.41 -1.00
N GLY A 83 18.22 -3.24 -0.34
CA GLY A 83 18.29 -3.47 1.11
C GLY A 83 17.56 -2.45 2.00
N HIS A 84 17.01 -1.37 1.44
CA HIS A 84 16.33 -0.31 2.20
C HIS A 84 14.80 -0.37 2.14
N TYR A 85 14.24 -1.57 2.11
CA TYR A 85 12.80 -1.80 2.16
C TYR A 85 12.19 -1.28 3.47
N SER A 86 11.01 -0.66 3.41
CA SER A 86 10.25 -0.32 4.61
C SER A 86 9.76 -1.58 5.30
N LYS A 87 10.40 -1.96 6.40
CA LYS A 87 10.01 -3.13 7.19
C LYS A 87 8.58 -3.01 7.73
N HIS A 88 8.17 -1.80 8.07
CA HIS A 88 6.83 -1.50 8.53
C HIS A 88 5.79 -1.79 7.43
N ASN A 89 5.96 -1.23 6.23
CA ASN A 89 5.05 -1.47 5.12
C ASN A 89 5.03 -2.95 4.71
N LEU A 90 6.22 -3.59 4.68
CA LEU A 90 6.30 -5.02 4.36
C LEU A 90 5.58 -5.90 5.38
N ALA A 91 5.45 -5.48 6.64
CA ALA A 91 4.70 -6.25 7.63
C ALA A 91 3.22 -6.38 7.21
N TYR A 92 2.62 -5.31 6.68
CA TYR A 92 1.25 -5.37 6.15
C TYR A 92 1.16 -6.23 4.89
N TRP A 93 2.04 -6.01 3.92
CA TRP A 93 2.03 -6.74 2.65
C TRP A 93 2.32 -8.23 2.79
N GLN A 94 3.05 -8.62 3.85
CA GLN A 94 3.40 -10.02 4.16
C GLN A 94 2.48 -10.65 5.20
N ASP A 95 1.34 -10.03 5.50
CA ASP A 95 0.35 -10.52 6.47
C ASP A 95 0.97 -10.89 7.83
N LYS A 96 1.88 -10.02 8.33
CA LYS A 96 2.49 -10.16 9.65
C LYS A 96 1.69 -9.44 10.71
N ASP A 97 1.90 -9.83 11.96
CA ASP A 97 1.34 -9.14 13.10
C ASP A 97 1.93 -7.71 13.24
N PHE A 98 1.10 -6.78 13.67
CA PHE A 98 1.48 -5.41 13.95
C PHE A 98 0.58 -4.80 15.03
N TYR A 99 1.12 -3.85 15.78
CA TYR A 99 0.38 -3.15 16.83
C TYR A 99 -0.21 -1.85 16.31
N GLY A 100 -1.49 -1.61 16.62
CA GLY A 100 -2.15 -0.31 16.44
C GLY A 100 -2.05 0.53 17.72
N PHE A 101 -1.33 1.63 17.66
CA PHE A 101 -1.18 2.56 18.80
C PHE A 101 -1.94 3.84 18.52
N GLY A 102 -2.78 4.23 19.46
CA GLY A 102 -3.54 5.47 19.42
C GLY A 102 -5.03 5.28 19.13
N CYS A 103 -5.77 6.38 19.26
CA CYS A 103 -7.20 6.45 18.98
C CYS A 103 -7.44 6.19 17.47
N GLY A 104 -8.36 5.27 17.18
CA GLY A 104 -8.71 4.87 15.81
C GLY A 104 -7.64 4.06 15.09
N ALA A 105 -6.58 3.61 15.77
CA ALA A 105 -5.56 2.79 15.16
C ALA A 105 -6.01 1.32 15.07
N SER A 106 -5.70 0.67 13.94
CA SER A 106 -5.91 -0.76 13.74
C SER A 106 -4.65 -1.55 14.05
N GLY A 107 -4.80 -2.78 14.53
CA GLY A 107 -3.72 -3.73 14.74
C GLY A 107 -4.12 -5.15 14.38
N ARG A 108 -3.14 -6.04 14.32
CA ARG A 108 -3.33 -7.48 14.16
C ARG A 108 -2.33 -8.21 15.04
N ILE A 109 -2.80 -9.09 15.90
CA ILE A 109 -1.97 -9.91 16.81
C ILE A 109 -2.46 -11.34 16.82
N ASN A 110 -1.57 -12.29 16.63
CA ASN A 110 -1.90 -13.70 16.47
C ASN A 110 -2.94 -13.93 15.36
N GLY A 111 -2.87 -13.10 14.33
CA GLY A 111 -3.80 -13.11 13.22
C GLY A 111 -5.21 -12.59 13.52
N ILE A 112 -5.48 -12.06 14.70
CA ILE A 112 -6.75 -11.43 15.06
C ILE A 112 -6.62 -9.92 14.83
N ARG A 113 -7.45 -9.38 13.96
CA ARG A 113 -7.53 -7.94 13.72
C ARG A 113 -8.32 -7.25 14.84
N TYR A 114 -7.91 -6.05 15.18
CA TYR A 114 -8.64 -5.19 16.10
C TYR A 114 -8.54 -3.73 15.67
N ASP A 115 -9.58 -2.96 16.04
CA ASP A 115 -9.60 -1.53 15.87
C ASP A 115 -9.80 -0.86 17.24
N ASN A 116 -8.96 0.14 17.57
CA ASN A 116 -9.14 0.94 18.76
C ASN A 116 -10.31 1.90 18.58
N THR A 117 -10.93 2.33 19.70
CA THR A 117 -12.00 3.33 19.65
C THR A 117 -11.56 4.58 18.87
N THR A 118 -12.48 5.09 18.03
CA THR A 118 -12.29 6.35 17.27
C THR A 118 -12.66 7.58 18.12
N SER A 119 -13.24 7.38 19.32
CA SER A 119 -13.57 8.44 20.25
C SER A 119 -12.35 8.86 21.07
N LEU A 120 -11.80 10.03 20.80
CA LEU A 120 -10.65 10.55 21.56
C LEU A 120 -10.98 10.67 23.06
N LYS A 121 -12.21 11.07 23.40
CA LYS A 121 -12.67 11.17 24.78
C LYS A 121 -12.64 9.81 25.48
N GLU A 122 -13.17 8.79 24.83
CA GLU A 122 -13.19 7.42 25.35
C GLU A 122 -11.78 6.85 25.48
N TYR A 123 -10.95 7.03 24.43
CA TYR A 123 -9.57 6.60 24.45
C TYR A 123 -8.76 7.20 25.62
N CYS A 124 -8.92 8.50 25.89
CA CYS A 124 -8.25 9.18 27.00
C CYS A 124 -8.78 8.75 28.37
N SER A 125 -10.07 8.38 28.48
CA SER A 125 -10.68 7.98 29.75
C SER A 125 -10.51 6.51 30.08
N ASN A 126 -10.62 5.63 29.08
CA ASN A 126 -10.74 4.17 29.25
C ASN A 126 -9.60 3.39 28.57
N GLY A 127 -8.70 4.06 27.86
CA GLY A 127 -7.65 3.42 27.07
C GLY A 127 -8.13 2.98 25.67
N PRO A 128 -7.44 2.04 25.02
CA PRO A 128 -7.67 1.66 23.62
C PRO A 128 -9.07 1.14 23.30
N CYS A 129 -9.74 0.47 24.25
CA CYS A 129 -11.04 -0.18 24.07
C CYS A 129 -11.17 -0.90 22.72
N PRO A 130 -10.31 -1.90 22.44
CA PRO A 130 -10.24 -2.50 21.12
C PRO A 130 -11.50 -3.32 20.82
N VAL A 131 -12.00 -3.17 19.60
CA VAL A 131 -13.03 -4.02 19.01
C VAL A 131 -12.33 -5.06 18.14
N TYR A 132 -12.46 -6.33 18.47
CA TYR A 132 -11.88 -7.43 17.70
C TYR A 132 -12.79 -7.76 16.54
N ILE A 133 -12.17 -7.97 15.36
CA ILE A 133 -12.87 -8.31 14.13
C ILE A 133 -12.72 -9.82 13.92
N ASP A 134 -13.86 -10.50 13.88
CA ASP A 134 -13.92 -11.94 13.63
C ASP A 134 -13.84 -12.17 12.12
N GLU A 135 -12.68 -12.65 11.66
CA GLU A 135 -12.42 -12.98 10.26
C GLU A 135 -12.22 -14.49 10.15
N THR A 136 -12.91 -15.09 9.21
CA THR A 136 -12.69 -16.52 8.88
C THR A 136 -11.31 -16.74 8.28
N LEU A 137 -10.81 -17.97 8.34
CA LEU A 137 -9.53 -18.33 7.74
C LEU A 137 -9.50 -18.05 6.23
N ALA A 138 -10.65 -18.25 5.55
CA ALA A 138 -10.80 -17.99 4.13
C ALA A 138 -10.71 -16.49 3.79
N GLU A 139 -11.37 -15.62 4.54
CA GLU A 139 -11.28 -14.16 4.38
C GLU A 139 -9.86 -13.66 4.59
N ARG A 140 -9.19 -14.13 5.64
CA ARG A 140 -7.78 -13.81 5.90
C ARG A 140 -6.85 -14.31 4.79
N GLY A 141 -7.13 -15.50 4.24
CA GLY A 141 -6.38 -16.05 3.11
C GLY A 141 -6.53 -15.18 1.85
N MET A 142 -7.73 -14.67 1.59
CA MET A 142 -8.00 -13.75 0.47
C MET A 142 -7.29 -12.41 0.66
N ASP A 143 -7.33 -11.84 1.86
CA ASP A 143 -6.62 -10.61 2.19
C ASP A 143 -5.11 -10.76 1.99
N ALA A 144 -4.54 -11.86 2.41
CA ALA A 144 -3.11 -12.16 2.22
C ALA A 144 -2.73 -12.24 0.73
N ILE A 145 -3.58 -12.83 -0.11
CA ILE A 145 -3.38 -12.84 -1.57
C ILE A 145 -3.39 -11.40 -2.10
N MET A 146 -4.42 -10.62 -1.76
CA MET A 146 -4.57 -9.25 -2.21
C MET A 146 -3.36 -8.38 -1.80
N MET A 147 -2.86 -8.55 -0.58
CA MET A 147 -1.67 -7.83 -0.10
C MET A 147 -0.39 -8.28 -0.82
N ALA A 148 -0.18 -9.58 -0.99
CA ALA A 148 1.01 -10.10 -1.65
C ALA A 148 1.12 -9.66 -3.12
N LEU A 149 0.00 -9.64 -3.85
CA LEU A 149 -0.06 -9.21 -5.26
C LEU A 149 0.24 -7.72 -5.46
N ARG A 150 0.25 -6.92 -4.40
CA ARG A 150 0.67 -5.50 -4.44
C ARG A 150 2.17 -5.31 -4.38
N THR A 151 2.94 -6.37 -4.20
CA THR A 151 4.39 -6.33 -4.12
C THR A 151 5.05 -7.07 -5.28
N LYS A 152 6.26 -6.69 -5.60
CA LYS A 152 7.08 -7.42 -6.58
C LYS A 152 7.47 -8.83 -6.13
N PHE A 153 7.28 -9.17 -4.85
CA PHE A 153 7.65 -10.47 -4.30
C PHE A 153 6.58 -11.54 -4.57
N GLY A 154 5.34 -11.10 -4.82
CA GLY A 154 4.22 -12.01 -5.04
C GLY A 154 3.84 -12.84 -3.81
N LEU A 155 3.08 -13.90 -4.03
CA LEU A 155 2.59 -14.81 -2.99
C LEU A 155 3.46 -16.07 -2.91
N ASN A 156 3.95 -16.40 -1.72
CA ASN A 156 4.52 -17.72 -1.45
C ASN A 156 3.39 -18.73 -1.24
N ILE A 157 3.02 -19.46 -2.30
CA ILE A 157 1.90 -20.42 -2.30
C ILE A 157 2.09 -21.50 -1.22
N ARG A 158 3.31 -22.00 -1.02
CA ARG A 158 3.57 -23.05 -0.01
C ARG A 158 3.30 -22.54 1.41
N GLU A 159 3.77 -21.36 1.75
CA GLU A 159 3.53 -20.75 3.06
C GLU A 159 2.05 -20.41 3.24
N TRP A 160 1.40 -19.94 2.19
CA TRP A 160 -0.04 -19.65 2.18
C TRP A 160 -0.86 -20.91 2.44
N ASN A 161 -0.58 -22.01 1.74
CA ASN A 161 -1.28 -23.29 1.93
C ASN A 161 -1.17 -23.78 3.37
N LEU A 162 0.03 -23.70 3.95
CA LEU A 162 0.26 -24.10 5.34
C LEU A 162 -0.49 -23.21 6.34
N LYS A 163 -0.44 -21.89 6.13
CA LYS A 163 -1.03 -20.92 7.05
C LYS A 163 -2.55 -20.95 7.04
N TYR A 164 -3.15 -21.08 5.85
CA TYR A 164 -4.61 -21.03 5.66
C TYR A 164 -5.26 -22.42 5.50
N GLN A 165 -4.50 -23.49 5.67
CA GLN A 165 -4.99 -24.88 5.63
C GLN A 165 -5.82 -25.18 4.37
N SER A 166 -5.36 -24.71 3.22
CA SER A 166 -6.03 -24.83 1.93
C SER A 166 -5.03 -25.11 0.82
N ASP A 167 -5.48 -25.64 -0.32
CA ASP A 167 -4.67 -25.71 -1.53
C ASP A 167 -5.01 -24.54 -2.46
N PHE A 168 -4.08 -23.59 -2.58
CA PHE A 168 -4.24 -22.39 -3.39
C PHE A 168 -4.54 -22.73 -4.87
N LYS A 169 -3.81 -23.70 -5.43
CA LYS A 169 -3.95 -24.03 -6.85
C LYS A 169 -5.29 -24.70 -7.15
N GLU A 170 -5.77 -25.53 -6.24
CA GLU A 170 -7.09 -26.15 -6.36
C GLU A 170 -8.20 -25.13 -6.18
N GLN A 171 -8.13 -24.32 -5.11
CA GLN A 171 -9.15 -23.33 -4.77
C GLN A 171 -9.34 -22.26 -5.85
N TYR A 172 -8.23 -21.81 -6.49
CA TYR A 172 -8.26 -20.74 -7.48
C TYR A 172 -7.99 -21.23 -8.91
N ALA A 173 -8.14 -22.54 -9.19
CA ALA A 173 -7.82 -23.15 -10.49
C ALA A 173 -8.43 -22.38 -11.68
N GLN A 174 -9.71 -22.04 -11.61
CA GLN A 174 -10.42 -21.34 -12.68
C GLN A 174 -9.87 -19.92 -12.93
N VAL A 175 -9.52 -19.20 -11.86
CA VAL A 175 -8.93 -17.85 -11.96
C VAL A 175 -7.52 -17.93 -12.53
N LEU A 176 -6.73 -18.90 -12.07
CA LEU A 176 -5.37 -19.13 -12.55
C LEU A 176 -5.34 -19.51 -14.03
N ASP A 177 -6.28 -20.35 -14.48
CA ASP A 177 -6.38 -20.73 -15.88
C ASP A 177 -6.78 -19.54 -16.77
N LYS A 178 -7.81 -18.78 -16.33
CA LYS A 178 -8.29 -17.59 -17.05
C LYS A 178 -7.21 -16.52 -17.24
N TYR A 179 -6.34 -16.33 -16.24
CA TYR A 179 -5.31 -15.27 -16.24
C TYR A 179 -3.89 -15.83 -16.34
N ARG A 180 -3.73 -17.04 -16.90
CA ARG A 180 -2.47 -17.78 -16.91
C ARG A 180 -1.30 -17.02 -17.51
N GLU A 181 -1.56 -16.19 -18.51
CA GLU A 181 -0.55 -15.36 -19.18
C GLU A 181 0.02 -14.23 -18.31
N TYR A 182 -0.66 -13.88 -17.22
CA TYR A 182 -0.26 -12.80 -16.29
C TYR A 182 0.46 -13.31 -15.06
N PHE A 183 0.47 -14.62 -14.81
CA PHE A 183 1.13 -15.21 -13.64
C PHE A 183 2.47 -15.85 -14.00
N LEU A 184 3.48 -15.52 -13.18
CA LEU A 184 4.77 -16.20 -13.19
C LEU A 184 4.79 -17.18 -12.00
N PHE A 185 4.90 -18.46 -12.28
CA PHE A 185 4.95 -19.53 -11.29
C PHE A 185 6.36 -20.10 -11.17
#